data_4bb25e5ff1afd6af396a7c2dd72ea4c7
#
_entry.id   4bb25e5ff1afd6af396a7c2dd72ea4c7
#
_cell.length_a   1.000
_cell.length_b   1.000
_cell.length_c   1.000
_cell.angle_alpha   90.00
_cell.angle_beta   90.00
_cell.angle_gamma   90.00
#
_symmetry.space_group_name_H-M   'P 1'
#
loop_
_entity.id
_entity.type
_entity.pdbx_description
1 polymer ?
#
loop_
_entity_poly.entity_id
_entity_poly.type
_entity_poly.pdbx_seq_one_letter_code
_entity_poly.pdbx_strand_id
1 'polypeptide(L)'
;MGDQVKELFDWARRRKILAAVFVAFTLALGILIGSVVSGRVSAMKSLGFPGTTATALTVPDPIPASNSFAAIVNRVEPAVVNIATTQVLERKQSKKRRSQPYDQDDPMQDFFDRFFDGRQEGQPQAERSLGSGVIVDKRGYILTNNHVVDQATKIQVQLNGDATRYTAKLVGVDEPTDLAVIKIDAGKDLPVAKLGNSDGVQVGDWVLAIGSPFGLQATVTAGIISAKDRSGIGQQFQRFLQTDAAINPGNSGGPLVDLAGEVIGINTAIITGGRGYEGVGFALPSTTAINVYDQIIKQGRVTRGSIGVSFQEELSTNAITLKSLGAPYGVVIEGVEPGSPAEKAGLKGGDVITTVNGKPVKTGNDLVNPIAQAPIGSKVKLTFIRDRAQKEATAEVGDRTRVFPNTAGRLGDQPGETAATEFGLHVEELTPDRGHRVGMEGQKGVLVTEVEPASFADDLGFGRGDVISTINGETVSSVADYRKAVAKLKHGEDVVFKVLRRQDSDRVLTLYLSGKVPADTQQ
;
A
#
# COMPACT_ATOMS: atom_id res chain seq x y z
N MET A 1 74.71 21.06 57.62
CA MET A 1 73.93 20.50 56.48
C MET A 1 72.88 19.43 56.93
N GLY A 2 72.92 18.97 58.18
CA GLY A 2 72.00 17.97 58.72
C GLY A 2 70.66 18.46 59.23
N ASP A 3 70.56 19.69 59.72
CA ASP A 3 69.34 20.15 60.38
C ASP A 3 68.27 20.63 59.36
N GLN A 4 68.65 21.25 58.28
CA GLN A 4 67.72 21.70 57.25
C GLN A 4 67.04 20.54 56.50
N VAL A 5 67.73 19.43 56.37
CA VAL A 5 67.16 18.21 55.77
C VAL A 5 66.13 17.54 56.69
N LYS A 6 66.34 17.59 58.00
CA LYS A 6 65.39 17.08 59.00
C LYS A 6 64.10 17.92 59.01
N GLU A 7 64.21 19.24 58.98
CA GLU A 7 63.05 20.13 58.95
C GLU A 7 62.19 19.93 57.65
N LEU A 8 62.86 19.67 56.53
CA LEU A 8 62.13 19.44 55.25
C LEU A 8 61.39 18.07 55.29
N PHE A 9 62.01 17.05 55.91
CA PHE A 9 61.36 15.73 56.07
C PHE A 9 60.20 15.79 57.08
N ASP A 10 60.28 16.54 58.15
CA ASP A 10 59.20 16.68 59.12
C ASP A 10 58.12 17.55 58.59
N TRP A 11 58.41 18.57 57.78
CA TRP A 11 57.39 19.36 57.05
C TRP A 11 56.65 18.53 56.01
N ALA A 12 57.33 17.72 55.22
CA ALA A 12 56.70 16.85 54.24
C ALA A 12 55.82 15.75 54.88
N ARG A 13 56.27 15.22 56.02
CA ARG A 13 55.54 14.21 56.84
C ARG A 13 54.26 14.84 57.44
N ARG A 14 54.30 16.06 57.96
CA ARG A 14 53.14 16.80 58.50
C ARG A 14 52.12 17.05 57.40
N ARG A 15 52.52 17.43 56.16
CA ARG A 15 51.65 17.59 55.05
C ARG A 15 50.93 16.31 54.59
N LYS A 16 51.63 15.22 54.57
CA LYS A 16 51.02 13.91 54.27
C LYS A 16 50.04 13.46 55.34
N ILE A 17 50.30 13.73 56.59
CA ILE A 17 49.36 13.48 57.69
C ILE A 17 48.17 14.37 57.62
N LEU A 18 48.33 15.67 57.32
CA LEU A 18 47.23 16.60 57.13
C LEU A 18 46.36 16.26 55.93
N ALA A 19 46.95 15.82 54.81
CA ALA A 19 46.21 15.35 53.64
C ALA A 19 45.42 14.06 53.94
N ALA A 20 46.01 13.11 54.66
CA ALA A 20 45.31 11.88 55.08
C ALA A 20 44.13 12.17 56.03
N VAL A 21 44.30 13.11 56.98
CA VAL A 21 43.25 13.54 57.89
C VAL A 21 42.12 14.26 57.13
N PHE A 22 42.46 15.07 56.12
CA PHE A 22 41.48 15.76 55.27
C PHE A 22 40.65 14.77 54.43
N VAL A 23 41.31 13.77 53.84
CA VAL A 23 40.60 12.71 53.07
C VAL A 23 39.72 11.87 54.00
N ALA A 24 40.19 11.51 55.19
CA ALA A 24 39.38 10.78 56.18
C ALA A 24 38.16 11.59 56.65
N PHE A 25 38.33 12.91 56.85
CA PHE A 25 37.23 13.81 57.23
C PHE A 25 36.18 13.97 56.12
N THR A 26 36.61 14.13 54.86
CA THR A 26 35.69 14.22 53.71
C THR A 26 34.92 12.92 53.51
N LEU A 27 35.55 11.76 53.70
CA LEU A 27 34.89 10.44 53.66
C LEU A 27 33.87 10.28 54.81
N ALA A 28 34.25 10.64 56.01
CA ALA A 28 33.34 10.58 57.17
C ALA A 28 32.13 11.53 56.98
N LEU A 29 32.36 12.74 56.45
CA LEU A 29 31.30 13.71 56.15
C LEU A 29 30.39 13.17 55.05
N GLY A 30 30.93 12.54 54.00
CA GLY A 30 30.14 11.91 52.92
C GLY A 30 29.25 10.76 53.45
N ILE A 31 29.78 9.92 54.35
CA ILE A 31 29.00 8.86 54.99
C ILE A 31 27.89 9.44 55.88
N LEU A 32 28.20 10.50 56.63
CA LEU A 32 27.23 11.16 57.49
C LEU A 32 26.09 11.78 56.70
N ILE A 33 26.42 12.50 55.63
CA ILE A 33 25.42 13.07 54.70
C ILE A 33 24.59 11.95 54.05
N GLY A 34 25.22 10.89 53.56
CA GLY A 34 24.57 9.73 52.98
C GLY A 34 23.59 9.05 53.94
N SER A 35 23.99 8.88 55.22
CA SER A 35 23.11 8.25 56.22
C SER A 35 21.92 9.15 56.61
N VAL A 36 22.11 10.48 56.70
CA VAL A 36 21.02 11.44 56.96
C VAL A 36 20.05 11.49 55.82
N VAL A 37 20.53 11.48 54.57
CA VAL A 37 19.66 11.48 53.37
C VAL A 37 18.92 10.15 53.29
N SER A 38 19.57 9.01 53.49
CA SER A 38 18.94 7.68 53.48
C SER A 38 17.90 7.53 54.61
N GLY A 39 18.19 8.04 55.82
CA GLY A 39 17.28 8.06 56.92
C GLY A 39 16.02 8.92 56.66
N ARG A 40 16.17 10.06 55.98
CA ARG A 40 15.03 10.89 55.61
C ARG A 40 14.14 10.26 54.53
N VAL A 41 14.71 9.56 53.58
CA VAL A 41 13.97 8.81 52.53
C VAL A 41 13.18 7.67 53.20
N SER A 42 13.70 6.99 54.20
CA SER A 42 12.96 5.96 54.96
C SER A 42 11.88 6.55 55.86
N ALA A 43 12.12 7.72 56.48
CA ALA A 43 11.14 8.41 57.33
C ALA A 43 9.97 9.05 56.53
N MET A 44 10.19 9.43 55.28
CA MET A 44 9.10 9.90 54.41
C MET A 44 8.10 8.79 54.02
N LYS A 45 8.43 7.52 54.20
CA LYS A 45 7.50 6.40 53.97
C LYS A 45 6.45 6.22 55.10
N SER A 46 6.56 6.92 56.22
CA SER A 46 5.71 6.75 57.37
C SER A 46 4.84 7.98 57.76
N LEU A 47 4.93 9.09 56.99
CA LEU A 47 4.02 10.22 57.19
C LEU A 47 2.81 10.05 56.29
N GLY A 48 1.84 9.23 56.77
CA GLY A 48 0.50 9.18 56.22
C GLY A 48 -0.17 10.54 56.41
N PHE A 49 -0.54 11.21 55.33
CA PHE A 49 -1.45 12.34 55.40
C PHE A 49 -2.83 11.85 55.83
N PRO A 50 -3.43 12.34 56.92
CA PRO A 50 -4.79 11.99 57.29
C PRO A 50 -5.74 12.66 56.30
N GLY A 51 -6.39 11.87 55.45
CA GLY A 51 -7.52 12.35 54.64
C GLY A 51 -7.61 11.92 53.18
N THR A 52 -6.69 11.08 52.64
CA THR A 52 -6.90 10.52 51.31
C THR A 52 -7.05 9.00 51.41
N THR A 53 -8.27 8.51 51.19
CA THR A 53 -8.56 7.12 50.86
C THR A 53 -8.11 6.82 49.45
N ALA A 54 -6.81 7.10 49.14
CA ALA A 54 -6.21 6.54 47.97
C ALA A 54 -6.00 5.05 48.24
N THR A 55 -6.84 4.24 47.66
CA THR A 55 -6.62 2.78 47.58
C THR A 55 -5.17 2.59 47.09
N ALA A 56 -4.35 1.89 47.88
CA ALA A 56 -2.99 1.54 47.47
C ALA A 56 -3.12 0.88 46.10
N LEU A 57 -2.55 1.51 45.07
CA LEU A 57 -2.45 0.90 43.76
C LEU A 57 -1.58 -0.34 43.94
N THR A 58 -2.23 -1.50 44.08
CA THR A 58 -1.53 -2.78 43.96
C THR A 58 -0.99 -2.83 42.53
N VAL A 59 0.31 -2.83 42.40
CA VAL A 59 0.94 -3.17 41.09
C VAL A 59 0.45 -4.58 40.78
N PRO A 60 -0.32 -4.79 39.73
CA PRO A 60 -0.73 -6.14 39.34
C PRO A 60 0.52 -7.01 39.21
N ASP A 61 0.44 -8.26 39.61
CA ASP A 61 1.51 -9.22 39.33
C ASP A 61 1.85 -9.14 37.83
N PRO A 62 3.14 -9.11 37.47
CA PRO A 62 3.52 -9.07 36.08
C PRO A 62 2.86 -10.25 35.37
N ILE A 63 1.96 -9.97 34.44
CA ILE A 63 1.42 -11.00 33.56
C ILE A 63 2.63 -11.66 32.89
N PRO A 64 2.76 -12.99 32.94
CA PRO A 64 3.88 -13.67 32.27
C PRO A 64 3.71 -13.54 30.73
N ALA A 65 4.02 -12.36 30.23
CA ALA A 65 3.90 -12.01 28.80
C ALA A 65 5.03 -12.63 27.97
N SER A 66 6.05 -13.19 28.60
CA SER A 66 7.28 -13.58 27.92
C SER A 66 7.15 -14.73 26.90
N ASN A 67 6.10 -15.55 26.99
CA ASN A 67 5.92 -16.69 26.09
C ASN A 67 4.71 -16.56 25.15
N SER A 68 3.82 -15.60 25.37
CA SER A 68 2.59 -15.46 24.58
C SER A 68 2.87 -14.99 23.16
N PHE A 69 3.75 -14.02 22.96
CA PHE A 69 4.10 -13.51 21.64
C PHE A 69 4.87 -14.56 20.82
N ALA A 70 5.80 -15.29 21.41
CA ALA A 70 6.53 -16.34 20.72
C ALA A 70 5.60 -17.43 20.19
N ALA A 71 4.58 -17.85 20.95
CA ALA A 71 3.60 -18.84 20.52
C ALA A 71 2.74 -18.34 19.35
N ILE A 72 2.39 -17.05 19.36
CA ILE A 72 1.64 -16.40 18.27
C ILE A 72 2.52 -16.34 17.02
N VAL A 73 3.75 -15.86 17.17
CA VAL A 73 4.71 -15.73 16.07
C VAL A 73 4.96 -17.08 15.40
N ASN A 74 5.28 -18.13 16.17
CA ASN A 74 5.50 -19.47 15.64
C ASN A 74 4.32 -20.03 14.85
N ARG A 75 3.10 -19.58 15.13
CA ARG A 75 1.88 -19.98 14.41
C ARG A 75 1.71 -19.22 13.10
N VAL A 76 2.01 -17.93 13.07
CA VAL A 76 1.72 -17.03 11.95
C VAL A 76 2.90 -16.92 10.99
N GLU A 77 4.13 -16.88 11.52
CA GLU A 77 5.36 -16.71 10.75
C GLU A 77 5.49 -17.64 9.53
N PRO A 78 5.11 -18.95 9.59
CA PRO A 78 5.19 -19.82 8.42
C PRO A 78 4.35 -19.37 7.23
N ALA A 79 3.31 -18.56 7.46
CA ALA A 79 2.46 -17.99 6.41
C ALA A 79 2.93 -16.60 5.93
N VAL A 80 3.98 -16.03 6.54
CA VAL A 80 4.54 -14.74 6.12
C VAL A 80 5.66 -14.99 5.13
N VAL A 81 5.64 -14.27 4.01
CA VAL A 81 6.59 -14.47 2.91
C VAL A 81 7.35 -13.19 2.61
N ASN A 82 8.57 -13.35 2.10
CA ASN A 82 9.32 -12.26 1.49
C ASN A 82 8.91 -12.11 0.01
N ILE A 83 8.74 -10.89 -0.44
CA ILE A 83 8.46 -10.56 -1.83
C ILE A 83 9.60 -9.68 -2.34
N ALA A 84 10.26 -10.15 -3.40
CA ALA A 84 11.28 -9.40 -4.12
C ALA A 84 10.78 -9.15 -5.54
N THR A 85 10.77 -7.90 -5.96
CA THR A 85 10.37 -7.50 -7.31
C THR A 85 11.56 -6.95 -8.08
N THR A 86 11.53 -7.13 -9.38
CA THR A 86 12.53 -6.58 -10.29
C THR A 86 11.79 -5.74 -11.33
N GLN A 87 12.19 -4.50 -11.48
CA GLN A 87 11.72 -3.61 -12.55
C GLN A 87 12.86 -3.43 -13.56
N VAL A 88 12.60 -3.68 -14.82
CA VAL A 88 13.55 -3.39 -15.90
C VAL A 88 13.23 -2.00 -16.45
N LEU A 89 13.99 -1.01 -16.06
CA LEU A 89 13.85 0.35 -16.59
C LEU A 89 14.40 0.36 -18.02
N GLU A 90 13.54 0.46 -19.03
CA GLU A 90 13.96 0.83 -20.36
C GLU A 90 14.61 2.23 -20.32
N ARG A 91 15.84 2.31 -20.81
CA ARG A 91 16.67 3.52 -20.86
C ARG A 91 16.07 4.52 -21.85
N LYS A 92 14.99 5.22 -21.50
CA LYS A 92 14.64 6.46 -22.20
C LYS A 92 15.66 7.52 -21.81
N GLN A 93 16.50 7.92 -22.78
CA GLN A 93 17.40 9.07 -22.66
C GLN A 93 16.60 10.26 -22.12
N SER A 94 16.85 10.63 -20.89
CA SER A 94 16.24 11.79 -20.27
C SER A 94 16.82 13.04 -20.89
N LYS A 95 16.14 13.62 -21.88
CA LYS A 95 16.20 15.05 -22.11
C LYS A 95 15.75 15.70 -20.82
N LYS A 96 16.64 16.55 -20.24
CA LYS A 96 16.41 17.38 -19.06
C LYS A 96 14.95 17.78 -18.96
N ARG A 97 14.14 17.10 -18.13
CA ARG A 97 12.84 17.59 -17.73
C ARG A 97 13.10 18.78 -16.81
N ARG A 98 12.78 19.97 -17.30
CA ARG A 98 12.52 21.14 -16.47
C ARG A 98 11.50 20.70 -15.44
N SER A 99 11.87 20.88 -14.16
CA SER A 99 11.01 20.70 -13.01
C SER A 99 9.65 21.34 -13.24
N GLN A 100 8.61 20.53 -13.41
CA GLN A 100 7.25 20.97 -13.11
C GLN A 100 7.09 20.89 -11.59
N PRO A 101 6.36 21.80 -10.96
CA PRO A 101 6.09 21.72 -9.53
C PRO A 101 5.32 20.43 -9.27
N TYR A 102 5.87 19.56 -8.45
CA TYR A 102 5.24 18.40 -7.91
C TYR A 102 3.98 18.80 -7.13
N ASP A 103 2.89 18.08 -7.32
CA ASP A 103 1.79 18.04 -6.36
C ASP A 103 2.36 17.51 -5.04
N GLN A 104 2.47 18.41 -4.06
CA GLN A 104 3.21 18.21 -2.80
C GLN A 104 2.39 17.49 -1.72
N ASP A 105 1.25 16.85 -2.04
CA ASP A 105 0.25 16.48 -1.05
C ASP A 105 0.02 14.97 -0.84
N ASP A 106 0.91 14.08 -1.34
CA ASP A 106 0.82 12.65 -0.97
C ASP A 106 1.98 12.23 -0.05
N PRO A 107 1.79 12.25 1.29
CA PRO A 107 2.80 11.85 2.27
C PRO A 107 3.30 10.41 2.09
N MET A 108 2.49 9.55 1.46
CA MET A 108 2.81 8.15 1.25
C MET A 108 3.80 7.99 0.09
N GLN A 109 3.61 8.73 -1.00
CA GLN A 109 4.50 8.72 -2.15
C GLN A 109 5.87 9.30 -1.78
N ASP A 110 5.90 10.39 -1.02
CA ASP A 110 7.13 11.02 -0.52
C ASP A 110 7.95 10.07 0.41
N PHE A 111 7.27 9.23 1.20
CA PHE A 111 7.90 8.19 2.01
C PHE A 111 8.57 7.13 1.14
N PHE A 112 7.87 6.61 0.12
CA PHE A 112 8.42 5.59 -0.76
C PHE A 112 9.56 6.13 -1.61
N ASP A 113 9.43 7.31 -2.20
CA ASP A 113 10.47 7.94 -3.01
C ASP A 113 11.76 8.17 -2.19
N ARG A 114 11.65 8.60 -0.93
CA ARG A 114 12.82 8.81 -0.05
C ARG A 114 13.48 7.52 0.41
N PHE A 115 12.72 6.44 0.53
CA PHE A 115 13.22 5.17 1.05
C PHE A 115 13.82 4.27 -0.02
N PHE A 116 13.25 4.31 -1.22
CA PHE A 116 13.68 3.47 -2.35
C PHE A 116 14.56 4.21 -3.36
N ASP A 117 14.62 5.56 -3.35
CA ASP A 117 15.45 6.38 -4.23
C ASP A 117 16.90 6.55 -3.72
N GLY A 118 17.50 5.47 -3.24
CA GLY A 118 18.92 5.40 -2.89
C GLY A 118 19.79 5.40 -4.15
N ARG A 119 19.87 6.53 -4.85
CA ARG A 119 20.64 6.69 -6.09
C ARG A 119 22.13 6.47 -5.87
N GLN A 120 22.65 5.38 -6.42
CA GLN A 120 24.02 5.34 -6.91
C GLN A 120 23.99 5.58 -8.43
N GLU A 121 24.46 6.75 -8.84
CA GLU A 121 24.63 7.09 -10.26
C GLU A 121 25.66 6.13 -10.89
N GLY A 122 25.28 5.36 -11.90
CA GLY A 122 26.23 4.80 -12.85
C GLY A 122 26.06 3.39 -13.41
N GLN A 123 25.05 2.59 -13.03
CA GLN A 123 24.83 1.29 -13.67
C GLN A 123 23.36 1.06 -14.03
N PRO A 124 23.00 0.31 -15.10
CA PRO A 124 21.65 -0.14 -15.33
C PRO A 124 21.34 -1.20 -14.27
N GLN A 125 20.84 -0.77 -13.12
CA GLN A 125 20.43 -1.66 -12.05
C GLN A 125 18.93 -1.94 -12.19
N ALA A 126 18.59 -3.23 -12.19
CA ALA A 126 17.25 -3.67 -11.91
C ALA A 126 16.89 -3.16 -10.50
N GLU A 127 16.00 -2.20 -10.41
CA GLU A 127 15.47 -1.72 -9.13
C GLU A 127 14.79 -2.90 -8.43
N ARG A 128 15.18 -3.19 -7.20
CA ARG A 128 14.60 -4.27 -6.39
C ARG A 128 13.79 -3.65 -5.28
N SER A 129 12.47 -3.74 -5.39
CA SER A 129 11.59 -3.50 -4.25
C SER A 129 11.55 -4.76 -3.37
N LEU A 130 11.56 -4.57 -2.06
CA LEU A 130 11.47 -5.64 -1.07
C LEU A 130 10.30 -5.36 -0.14
N GLY A 131 9.40 -6.30 -0.05
CA GLY A 131 8.25 -6.24 0.84
C GLY A 131 7.90 -7.61 1.41
N SER A 132 6.80 -7.69 2.09
CA SER A 132 6.24 -8.89 2.68
C SER A 132 4.89 -9.23 2.08
N GLY A 133 4.42 -10.45 2.34
CA GLY A 133 3.07 -10.88 2.04
C GLY A 133 2.59 -11.91 3.06
N VAL A 134 1.31 -12.20 3.04
CA VAL A 134 0.69 -13.21 3.88
C VAL A 134 -0.08 -14.22 3.03
N ILE A 135 0.22 -15.50 3.19
CA ILE A 135 -0.49 -16.59 2.52
C ILE A 135 -1.87 -16.73 3.16
N VAL A 136 -2.91 -16.59 2.37
CA VAL A 136 -4.33 -16.63 2.81
C VAL A 136 -5.10 -17.84 2.26
N ASP A 137 -4.48 -18.62 1.38
CA ASP A 137 -5.07 -19.82 0.80
C ASP A 137 -3.98 -20.86 0.54
N LYS A 138 -4.26 -22.13 0.85
CA LYS A 138 -3.35 -23.28 0.66
C LYS A 138 -2.86 -23.46 -0.77
N ARG A 139 -3.66 -22.97 -1.74
CA ARG A 139 -3.35 -23.01 -3.18
C ARG A 139 -2.29 -21.98 -3.60
N GLY A 140 -1.75 -21.19 -2.65
CA GLY A 140 -0.65 -20.26 -2.89
C GLY A 140 -1.08 -18.83 -3.18
N TYR A 141 -2.29 -18.43 -2.83
CA TYR A 141 -2.69 -17.02 -2.90
C TYR A 141 -2.13 -16.24 -1.72
N ILE A 142 -1.56 -15.09 -2.03
CA ILE A 142 -0.85 -14.21 -1.09
C ILE A 142 -1.43 -12.81 -1.20
N LEU A 143 -1.76 -12.21 -0.06
CA LEU A 143 -2.06 -10.78 0.05
C LEU A 143 -0.78 -9.99 0.30
N THR A 144 -0.65 -8.86 -0.36
CA THR A 144 0.42 -7.88 -0.17
C THR A 144 -0.08 -6.48 -0.52
N ASN A 145 0.76 -5.46 -0.41
CA ASN A 145 0.43 -4.12 -0.91
C ASN A 145 0.64 -4.03 -2.42
N ASN A 146 -0.15 -3.17 -3.08
CA ASN A 146 0.00 -2.88 -4.50
C ASN A 146 1.37 -2.26 -4.81
N HIS A 147 1.79 -1.26 -4.03
CA HIS A 147 3.09 -0.60 -4.23
C HIS A 147 4.30 -1.55 -4.14
N VAL A 148 4.17 -2.72 -3.48
CA VAL A 148 5.24 -3.74 -3.44
C VAL A 148 5.42 -4.43 -4.79
N VAL A 149 4.34 -4.58 -5.56
CA VAL A 149 4.31 -5.31 -6.84
C VAL A 149 4.05 -4.42 -8.05
N ASP A 150 3.81 -3.14 -7.84
CA ASP A 150 3.55 -2.19 -8.91
C ASP A 150 4.74 -2.08 -9.86
N GLN A 151 4.44 -2.04 -11.17
CA GLN A 151 5.42 -1.98 -12.26
C GLN A 151 6.49 -3.09 -12.23
N ALA A 152 6.28 -4.16 -11.43
CA ALA A 152 7.21 -5.28 -11.38
C ALA A 152 7.17 -6.09 -12.68
N THR A 153 8.31 -6.22 -13.36
CA THR A 153 8.48 -7.14 -14.49
C THR A 153 8.63 -8.58 -14.03
N LYS A 154 9.06 -8.78 -12.78
CA LYS A 154 9.18 -10.11 -12.16
C LYS A 154 8.91 -10.03 -10.68
N ILE A 155 8.04 -10.91 -10.18
CA ILE A 155 7.72 -11.06 -8.77
C ILE A 155 8.25 -12.40 -8.29
N GLN A 156 9.09 -12.39 -7.27
CA GLN A 156 9.66 -13.58 -6.63
C GLN A 156 9.23 -13.63 -5.17
N VAL A 157 8.75 -14.77 -4.75
CA VAL A 157 8.32 -15.03 -3.37
C VAL A 157 9.24 -16.08 -2.75
N GLN A 158 9.71 -15.81 -1.54
CA GLN A 158 10.46 -16.75 -0.72
C GLN A 158 9.65 -17.08 0.54
N LEU A 159 9.41 -18.37 0.77
CA LEU A 159 8.71 -18.86 1.95
C LEU A 159 9.64 -18.84 3.17
N ASN A 160 9.07 -18.68 4.35
CA ASN A 160 9.84 -18.76 5.59
C ASN A 160 10.52 -20.14 5.73
N GLY A 161 11.82 -20.16 6.03
CA GLY A 161 12.60 -21.38 6.17
C GLY A 161 12.88 -22.15 4.87
N ASP A 162 12.47 -21.62 3.70
CA ASP A 162 12.70 -22.24 2.38
C ASP A 162 13.61 -21.33 1.54
N ALA A 163 14.73 -21.86 1.07
CA ALA A 163 15.65 -21.11 0.21
C ALA A 163 15.14 -20.97 -1.24
N THR A 164 14.06 -21.67 -1.58
CA THR A 164 13.48 -21.65 -2.93
C THR A 164 12.81 -20.31 -3.21
N ARG A 165 13.08 -19.75 -4.38
CA ARG A 165 12.39 -18.55 -4.89
C ARG A 165 11.33 -18.98 -5.89
N TYR A 166 10.08 -18.78 -5.53
CA TYR A 166 8.94 -19.08 -6.37
C TYR A 166 8.62 -17.85 -7.23
N THR A 167 8.45 -18.02 -8.53
CA THR A 167 7.91 -16.97 -9.39
C THR A 167 6.43 -16.84 -9.12
N ALA A 168 5.97 -15.63 -8.79
CA ALA A 168 4.57 -15.34 -8.56
C ALA A 168 3.93 -14.69 -9.78
N LYS A 169 2.64 -15.00 -9.97
CA LYS A 169 1.77 -14.33 -10.94
C LYS A 169 0.92 -13.30 -10.21
N LEU A 170 0.78 -12.11 -10.78
CA LEU A 170 -0.18 -11.11 -10.32
C LEU A 170 -1.59 -11.60 -10.68
N VAL A 171 -2.47 -11.73 -9.69
CA VAL A 171 -3.87 -12.14 -9.90
C VAL A 171 -4.76 -10.92 -10.09
N GLY A 172 -4.50 -9.87 -9.34
CA GLY A 172 -5.20 -8.59 -9.47
C GLY A 172 -4.75 -7.61 -8.40
N VAL A 173 -5.06 -6.35 -8.65
CA VAL A 173 -4.71 -5.22 -7.79
C VAL A 173 -5.95 -4.38 -7.46
N ASP A 174 -5.86 -3.66 -6.38
CA ASP A 174 -6.77 -2.61 -6.00
C ASP A 174 -5.97 -1.39 -5.51
N GLU A 175 -5.58 -0.54 -6.45
CA GLU A 175 -4.81 0.68 -6.17
C GLU A 175 -5.45 1.56 -5.09
N PRO A 176 -6.79 1.80 -5.11
CA PRO A 176 -7.40 2.67 -4.11
C PRO A 176 -7.25 2.19 -2.66
N THR A 177 -7.04 0.89 -2.41
CA THR A 177 -6.75 0.36 -1.07
C THR A 177 -5.29 -0.02 -0.90
N ASP A 178 -4.47 0.12 -1.95
CA ASP A 178 -3.08 -0.34 -1.97
C ASP A 178 -2.95 -1.83 -1.66
N LEU A 179 -3.82 -2.67 -2.22
CA LEU A 179 -3.78 -4.12 -2.09
C LEU A 179 -3.49 -4.82 -3.41
N ALA A 180 -2.74 -5.91 -3.34
CA ALA A 180 -2.54 -6.84 -4.43
C ALA A 180 -2.73 -8.30 -3.97
N VAL A 181 -3.20 -9.13 -4.89
CA VAL A 181 -3.25 -10.58 -4.76
C VAL A 181 -2.29 -11.17 -5.77
N ILE A 182 -1.31 -11.92 -5.27
CA ILE A 182 -0.36 -12.67 -6.11
C ILE A 182 -0.53 -14.16 -5.85
N LYS A 183 -0.07 -15.00 -6.77
CA LYS A 183 -0.17 -16.45 -6.65
C LYS A 183 1.16 -17.12 -6.97
N ILE A 184 1.57 -18.05 -6.13
CA ILE A 184 2.68 -19.00 -6.40
C ILE A 184 2.15 -20.41 -6.59
N ASP A 185 2.90 -21.21 -7.32
CA ASP A 185 2.72 -22.67 -7.38
C ASP A 185 3.90 -23.33 -6.69
N ALA A 186 3.65 -23.89 -5.51
CA ALA A 186 4.69 -24.55 -4.71
C ALA A 186 4.64 -26.08 -4.84
N GLY A 187 3.68 -26.63 -5.58
CA GLY A 187 3.49 -28.08 -5.72
C GLY A 187 3.11 -28.80 -4.42
N LYS A 188 2.76 -28.06 -3.36
CA LYS A 188 2.38 -28.56 -2.03
C LYS A 188 1.40 -27.61 -1.35
N ASP A 189 0.62 -28.12 -0.40
CA ASP A 189 -0.19 -27.28 0.49
C ASP A 189 0.71 -26.33 1.29
N LEU A 190 0.35 -25.06 1.32
CA LEU A 190 1.07 -24.03 2.03
C LEU A 190 0.45 -23.71 3.40
N PRO A 191 1.24 -23.27 4.39
CA PRO A 191 0.71 -22.73 5.63
C PRO A 191 -0.11 -21.47 5.34
N VAL A 192 -1.23 -21.32 6.05
CA VAL A 192 -2.19 -20.22 5.84
C VAL A 192 -2.37 -19.46 7.14
N ALA A 193 -2.31 -18.13 7.09
CA ALA A 193 -2.69 -17.29 8.20
C ALA A 193 -4.22 -17.14 8.23
N LYS A 194 -4.80 -17.19 9.42
CA LYS A 194 -6.24 -16.99 9.62
C LYS A 194 -6.54 -15.48 9.57
N LEU A 195 -7.45 -15.08 8.68
CA LEU A 195 -7.95 -13.71 8.64
C LEU A 195 -8.99 -13.51 9.74
N GLY A 196 -8.80 -12.52 10.59
CA GLY A 196 -9.68 -12.12 11.69
C GLY A 196 -10.67 -11.03 11.26
N ASN A 197 -11.49 -10.59 12.23
CA ASN A 197 -12.46 -9.52 12.04
C ASN A 197 -11.95 -8.20 12.64
N SER A 198 -11.45 -7.31 11.80
CA SER A 198 -10.94 -5.99 12.23
C SER A 198 -12.02 -5.04 12.76
N ASP A 199 -13.31 -5.28 12.48
CA ASP A 199 -14.38 -4.41 13.00
C ASP A 199 -14.54 -4.57 14.51
N GLY A 200 -14.24 -5.77 15.06
CA GLY A 200 -14.28 -6.08 16.48
C GLY A 200 -13.11 -5.55 17.31
N VAL A 201 -12.02 -5.12 16.65
CA VAL A 201 -10.81 -4.64 17.33
C VAL A 201 -11.07 -3.32 18.06
N GLN A 202 -10.46 -3.14 19.24
CA GLN A 202 -10.60 -1.94 20.07
C GLN A 202 -9.27 -1.20 20.21
N VAL A 203 -9.34 0.10 20.44
CA VAL A 203 -8.16 0.90 20.81
C VAL A 203 -7.63 0.39 22.15
N GLY A 204 -6.32 0.12 22.19
CA GLY A 204 -5.66 -0.50 23.35
C GLY A 204 -5.39 -2.00 23.20
N ASP A 205 -5.99 -2.69 22.22
CA ASP A 205 -5.70 -4.11 21.95
C ASP A 205 -4.25 -4.30 21.52
N TRP A 206 -3.59 -5.31 22.08
CA TRP A 206 -2.24 -5.70 21.70
C TRP A 206 -2.21 -6.28 20.29
N VAL A 207 -1.17 -5.88 19.52
CA VAL A 207 -0.95 -6.35 18.16
C VAL A 207 0.51 -6.61 17.89
N LEU A 208 0.78 -7.51 16.93
CA LEU A 208 2.11 -7.80 16.41
C LEU A 208 2.14 -7.50 14.92
N ALA A 209 3.06 -6.66 14.49
CA ALA A 209 3.36 -6.46 13.07
C ALA A 209 4.47 -7.44 12.68
N ILE A 210 4.22 -8.24 11.65
CA ILE A 210 5.14 -9.27 11.18
C ILE A 210 5.51 -8.97 9.74
N GLY A 211 6.81 -9.09 9.41
CA GLY A 211 7.32 -8.95 8.07
C GLY A 211 8.52 -9.86 7.84
N SER A 212 8.93 -10.01 6.60
CA SER A 212 10.11 -10.79 6.20
C SER A 212 11.07 -9.92 5.36
N PRO A 213 11.67 -8.88 5.96
CA PRO A 213 12.58 -8.00 5.24
C PRO A 213 13.83 -8.76 4.80
N PHE A 214 14.34 -8.45 3.60
CA PHE A 214 15.61 -8.95 3.06
C PHE A 214 15.71 -10.49 2.88
N GLY A 215 14.60 -11.23 2.91
CA GLY A 215 14.63 -12.70 2.81
C GLY A 215 15.27 -13.38 4.03
N LEU A 216 15.38 -12.65 5.15
CA LEU A 216 15.80 -13.16 6.44
C LEU A 216 14.58 -13.74 7.19
N GLN A 217 14.84 -14.33 8.38
CA GLN A 217 13.77 -14.74 9.29
C GLN A 217 12.82 -13.57 9.57
N ALA A 218 11.55 -13.88 9.83
CA ALA A 218 10.54 -12.88 10.08
C ALA A 218 10.96 -11.89 11.18
N THR A 219 10.75 -10.62 10.92
CA THR A 219 10.90 -9.54 11.90
C THR A 219 9.55 -9.28 12.54
N VAL A 220 9.51 -9.23 13.86
CA VAL A 220 8.29 -9.02 14.64
C VAL A 220 8.45 -7.80 15.52
N THR A 221 7.45 -6.92 15.48
CA THR A 221 7.34 -5.79 16.40
C THR A 221 5.99 -5.87 17.12
N ALA A 222 5.94 -5.39 18.36
CA ALA A 222 4.74 -5.40 19.19
C ALA A 222 4.31 -3.96 19.52
N GLY A 223 3.02 -3.76 19.64
CA GLY A 223 2.39 -2.51 20.01
C GLY A 223 0.90 -2.70 20.28
N ILE A 224 0.15 -1.61 20.23
CA ILE A 224 -1.29 -1.62 20.41
C ILE A 224 -2.01 -0.98 19.21
N ILE A 225 -3.30 -1.17 19.12
CA ILE A 225 -4.15 -0.34 18.28
C ILE A 225 -4.28 1.03 18.92
N SER A 226 -3.68 2.04 18.31
CA SER A 226 -3.68 3.43 18.82
C SER A 226 -4.92 4.21 18.38
N ALA A 227 -5.49 3.89 17.21
CA ALA A 227 -6.74 4.46 16.70
C ALA A 227 -7.35 3.57 15.61
N LYS A 228 -8.62 3.82 15.30
CA LYS A 228 -9.36 3.17 14.21
C LYS A 228 -9.87 4.21 13.22
N ASP A 229 -10.20 3.76 12.03
CA ASP A 229 -10.85 4.56 10.98
C ASP A 229 -10.07 5.84 10.59
N ARG A 230 -8.73 5.80 10.66
CA ARG A 230 -7.92 6.93 10.20
C ARG A 230 -8.04 7.10 8.69
N SER A 231 -8.52 8.28 8.29
CA SER A 231 -8.66 8.74 6.90
C SER A 231 -7.84 9.99 6.68
N GLY A 232 -7.63 10.40 5.41
CA GLY A 232 -6.86 11.60 5.06
C GLY A 232 -5.34 11.40 5.06
N ILE A 233 -4.87 10.15 5.11
CA ILE A 233 -3.44 9.80 5.14
C ILE A 233 -3.02 9.18 3.81
N GLY A 234 -3.97 8.80 2.98
CA GLY A 234 -3.78 8.16 1.68
C GLY A 234 -4.97 8.40 0.76
N GLN A 235 -5.23 7.47 -0.14
CA GLN A 235 -6.29 7.61 -1.13
C GLN A 235 -7.71 7.49 -0.53
N GLN A 236 -8.71 7.86 -1.32
CA GLN A 236 -10.12 8.05 -0.94
C GLN A 236 -10.80 6.85 -0.23
N PHE A 237 -10.34 5.61 -0.45
CA PHE A 237 -10.96 4.40 0.13
C PHE A 237 -10.15 3.79 1.27
N GLN A 238 -9.09 4.45 1.70
CA GLN A 238 -8.21 3.95 2.74
C GLN A 238 -8.71 4.41 4.12
N ARG A 239 -9.07 3.43 4.94
CA ARG A 239 -9.33 3.60 6.38
C ARG A 239 -8.37 2.69 7.09
N PHE A 240 -7.54 3.25 7.92
CA PHE A 240 -6.47 2.49 8.56
C PHE A 240 -6.75 2.20 10.02
N LEU A 241 -6.25 1.06 10.48
CA LEU A 241 -5.91 0.84 11.87
C LEU A 241 -4.57 1.53 12.12
N GLN A 242 -4.52 2.40 13.13
CA GLN A 242 -3.26 3.02 13.58
C GLN A 242 -2.67 2.17 14.70
N THR A 243 -1.35 1.94 14.66
CA THR A 243 -0.61 1.20 15.69
C THR A 243 0.72 1.87 16.01
N ASP A 244 1.23 1.65 17.19
CA ASP A 244 2.59 1.97 17.61
C ASP A 244 3.54 0.76 17.54
N ALA A 245 3.05 -0.40 17.06
CA ALA A 245 3.95 -1.46 16.59
C ALA A 245 4.81 -0.92 15.46
N ALA A 246 6.15 -1.05 15.57
CA ALA A 246 7.06 -0.43 14.62
C ALA A 246 6.88 -1.01 13.21
N ILE A 247 6.43 -0.17 12.29
CA ILE A 247 6.37 -0.46 10.85
C ILE A 247 7.61 0.14 10.21
N ASN A 248 8.36 -0.68 9.49
CA ASN A 248 9.57 -0.28 8.78
C ASN A 248 9.55 -0.88 7.36
N PRO A 249 10.37 -0.36 6.42
CA PRO A 249 10.54 -0.98 5.13
C PRO A 249 10.84 -2.47 5.23
N GLY A 250 10.07 -3.25 4.48
CA GLY A 250 10.08 -4.71 4.55
C GLY A 250 8.93 -5.34 5.33
N ASN A 251 8.26 -4.61 6.26
CA ASN A 251 7.02 -5.09 6.88
C ASN A 251 5.78 -4.80 6.03
N SER A 252 5.86 -3.86 5.07
CA SER A 252 4.76 -3.54 4.15
C SER A 252 4.28 -4.78 3.41
N GLY A 253 2.97 -5.00 3.38
CA GLY A 253 2.32 -6.19 2.83
C GLY A 253 2.25 -7.38 3.79
N GLY A 254 3.01 -7.37 4.89
CA GLY A 254 2.93 -8.37 5.95
C GLY A 254 1.72 -8.17 6.87
N PRO A 255 1.37 -9.16 7.70
CA PRO A 255 0.21 -9.10 8.57
C PRO A 255 0.43 -8.26 9.84
N LEU A 256 -0.61 -7.55 10.28
CA LEU A 256 -0.83 -7.12 11.65
C LEU A 256 -1.75 -8.15 12.32
N VAL A 257 -1.30 -8.77 13.40
CA VAL A 257 -2.05 -9.85 14.07
C VAL A 257 -2.41 -9.50 15.50
N ASP A 258 -3.54 -10.02 15.96
CA ASP A 258 -3.97 -9.91 17.34
C ASP A 258 -3.36 -11.01 18.24
N LEU A 259 -3.71 -11.04 19.53
CA LEU A 259 -3.23 -12.04 20.47
C LEU A 259 -3.83 -13.45 20.24
N ALA A 260 -4.87 -13.57 19.42
CA ALA A 260 -5.38 -14.87 18.97
C ALA A 260 -4.55 -15.43 17.78
N GLY A 261 -3.62 -14.64 17.23
CA GLY A 261 -2.84 -14.97 16.03
C GLY A 261 -3.67 -14.87 14.75
N GLU A 262 -4.72 -14.05 14.77
CA GLU A 262 -5.54 -13.77 13.60
C GLU A 262 -5.08 -12.46 12.94
N VAL A 263 -5.06 -12.43 11.61
CA VAL A 263 -4.67 -11.25 10.84
C VAL A 263 -5.81 -10.24 10.88
N ILE A 264 -5.62 -9.14 11.58
CA ILE A 264 -6.58 -8.05 11.69
C ILE A 264 -6.28 -6.88 10.74
N GLY A 265 -5.09 -6.89 10.10
CA GLY A 265 -4.73 -5.88 9.11
C GLY A 265 -3.54 -6.28 8.27
N ILE A 266 -3.31 -5.51 7.19
CA ILE A 266 -2.13 -5.60 6.33
C ILE A 266 -1.30 -4.33 6.55
N ASN A 267 -0.06 -4.50 7.01
CA ASN A 267 0.85 -3.38 7.27
C ASN A 267 1.10 -2.62 5.96
N THR A 268 0.93 -1.31 5.96
CA THR A 268 0.94 -0.54 4.70
C THR A 268 1.93 0.61 4.75
N ALA A 269 1.83 1.50 5.74
CA ALA A 269 2.53 2.78 5.71
C ALA A 269 2.89 3.29 7.12
N ILE A 270 3.74 4.31 7.15
CA ILE A 270 4.03 5.14 8.33
C ILE A 270 3.82 6.61 7.98
N ILE A 271 3.49 7.43 8.99
CA ILE A 271 3.68 8.88 8.91
C ILE A 271 5.00 9.19 9.59
N THR A 272 5.86 9.91 8.89
CA THR A 272 7.14 10.36 9.42
C THR A 272 7.49 11.73 8.87
N GLY A 273 7.96 12.64 9.73
CA GLY A 273 8.59 13.91 9.33
C GLY A 273 10.09 13.77 9.03
N GLY A 274 10.67 12.58 9.26
CA GLY A 274 12.10 12.30 9.20
C GLY A 274 12.46 11.04 8.41
N ARG A 275 13.57 10.37 8.82
CA ARG A 275 14.14 9.22 8.12
C ARG A 275 13.72 7.86 8.70
N GLY A 276 12.70 7.76 9.52
CA GLY A 276 12.35 6.50 10.17
C GLY A 276 11.00 6.51 10.88
N TYR A 277 10.68 5.41 11.53
CA TYR A 277 9.46 5.23 12.30
C TYR A 277 9.44 6.18 13.52
N GLU A 278 8.35 6.95 13.67
CA GLU A 278 8.15 7.94 14.74
C GLU A 278 6.97 7.58 15.67
N GLY A 279 6.64 6.30 15.79
CA GLY A 279 5.57 5.83 16.68
C GLY A 279 4.17 5.81 16.04
N VAL A 280 4.06 6.03 14.73
CA VAL A 280 2.78 6.03 14.02
C VAL A 280 2.86 5.13 12.80
N GLY A 281 2.27 3.96 12.89
CA GLY A 281 2.13 2.98 11.81
C GLY A 281 0.68 2.78 11.41
N PHE A 282 0.45 2.33 10.19
CA PHE A 282 -0.87 2.09 9.62
C PHE A 282 -0.97 0.71 8.99
N ALA A 283 -2.09 0.06 9.23
CA ALA A 283 -2.45 -1.19 8.59
C ALA A 283 -3.85 -1.10 7.98
N LEU A 284 -4.00 -1.64 6.77
CA LEU A 284 -5.32 -1.76 6.15
C LEU A 284 -6.13 -2.85 6.88
N PRO A 285 -7.38 -2.58 7.30
CA PRO A 285 -8.21 -3.54 8.03
C PRO A 285 -8.43 -4.85 7.27
N SER A 286 -8.40 -5.97 7.98
CA SER A 286 -8.62 -7.30 7.39
C SER A 286 -9.97 -7.45 6.71
N THR A 287 -11.03 -6.81 7.21
CA THR A 287 -12.36 -6.83 6.58
C THR A 287 -12.33 -6.20 5.20
N THR A 288 -11.55 -5.13 5.01
CA THR A 288 -11.30 -4.53 3.68
C THR A 288 -10.50 -5.50 2.81
N ALA A 289 -9.43 -6.09 3.35
CA ALA A 289 -8.58 -7.02 2.61
C ALA A 289 -9.34 -8.27 2.14
N ILE A 290 -10.22 -8.83 2.98
CA ILE A 290 -11.10 -9.96 2.62
C ILE A 290 -12.02 -9.60 1.46
N ASN A 291 -12.67 -8.42 1.54
CA ASN A 291 -13.59 -7.97 0.49
C ASN A 291 -12.87 -7.77 -0.86
N VAL A 292 -11.67 -7.20 -0.84
CA VAL A 292 -10.84 -7.01 -2.03
C VAL A 292 -10.39 -8.36 -2.59
N TYR A 293 -9.85 -9.24 -1.74
CA TYR A 293 -9.43 -10.59 -2.11
C TYR A 293 -10.56 -11.38 -2.76
N ASP A 294 -11.74 -11.41 -2.15
CA ASP A 294 -12.91 -12.12 -2.64
C ASP A 294 -13.34 -11.64 -4.04
N GLN A 295 -13.32 -10.32 -4.26
CA GLN A 295 -13.67 -9.75 -5.56
C GLN A 295 -12.62 -10.08 -6.62
N ILE A 296 -11.33 -9.94 -6.30
CA ILE A 296 -10.23 -10.28 -7.21
C ILE A 296 -10.30 -11.75 -7.61
N ILE A 297 -10.50 -12.68 -6.65
CA ILE A 297 -10.58 -14.11 -6.95
C ILE A 297 -11.81 -14.45 -7.78
N LYS A 298 -12.96 -13.81 -7.54
CA LYS A 298 -14.22 -14.12 -8.23
C LYS A 298 -14.36 -13.44 -9.58
N GLN A 299 -13.82 -12.22 -9.72
CA GLN A 299 -14.11 -11.33 -10.85
C GLN A 299 -12.85 -10.80 -11.56
N GLY A 300 -11.65 -11.11 -11.03
CA GLY A 300 -10.37 -10.59 -11.53
C GLY A 300 -10.12 -9.12 -11.18
N ARG A 301 -11.09 -8.41 -10.61
CA ARG A 301 -11.01 -6.97 -10.30
C ARG A 301 -11.90 -6.59 -9.12
N VAL A 302 -11.63 -5.44 -8.53
CA VAL A 302 -12.51 -4.82 -7.54
C VAL A 302 -13.48 -3.86 -8.22
N THR A 303 -14.75 -4.02 -7.92
CA THR A 303 -15.83 -3.16 -8.43
C THR A 303 -16.38 -2.32 -7.29
N ARG A 304 -16.45 -1.00 -7.48
CA ARG A 304 -17.02 -0.07 -6.51
C ARG A 304 -18.24 0.62 -7.07
N GLY A 305 -19.24 0.75 -6.23
CA GLY A 305 -20.43 1.53 -6.53
C GLY A 305 -20.11 3.02 -6.62
N SER A 306 -20.83 3.72 -7.50
CA SER A 306 -20.83 5.18 -7.58
C SER A 306 -22.17 5.68 -8.08
N ILE A 307 -22.51 6.91 -7.68
CA ILE A 307 -23.67 7.63 -8.24
C ILE A 307 -23.26 8.77 -9.18
N GLY A 308 -21.96 9.12 -9.22
CA GLY A 308 -21.44 10.15 -10.13
C GLY A 308 -21.57 11.57 -9.59
N VAL A 309 -21.24 11.79 -8.33
CA VAL A 309 -21.10 13.13 -7.74
C VAL A 309 -19.65 13.43 -7.39
N SER A 310 -19.23 14.67 -7.58
CA SER A 310 -17.97 15.23 -7.06
C SER A 310 -18.26 16.22 -5.94
N PHE A 311 -17.35 16.30 -4.96
CA PHE A 311 -17.45 17.20 -3.81
C PHE A 311 -16.04 17.56 -3.31
N GLN A 312 -15.94 18.68 -2.58
CA GLN A 312 -14.74 19.09 -1.84
C GLN A 312 -15.02 18.99 -0.34
N GLU A 313 -14.11 18.35 0.40
CA GLU A 313 -14.26 18.16 1.85
C GLU A 313 -14.28 19.51 2.60
N GLU A 314 -13.46 20.48 2.15
CA GLU A 314 -13.39 21.83 2.72
C GLU A 314 -14.72 22.57 2.68
N LEU A 315 -15.48 22.43 1.60
CA LEU A 315 -16.82 23.03 1.49
C LEU A 315 -17.82 22.34 2.42
N SER A 316 -17.67 21.02 2.57
CA SER A 316 -18.56 20.20 3.40
C SER A 316 -18.33 20.39 4.90
N THR A 317 -17.14 20.84 5.30
CA THR A 317 -16.79 21.16 6.70
C THR A 317 -16.97 22.65 7.04
N ASN A 318 -17.17 23.50 6.05
CA ASN A 318 -17.32 24.94 6.27
C ASN A 318 -18.71 25.33 6.77
N ALA A 319 -18.80 25.64 8.06
CA ALA A 319 -20.06 25.99 8.73
C ALA A 319 -20.77 27.22 8.09
N ILE A 320 -20.03 28.17 7.53
CA ILE A 320 -20.59 29.35 6.87
C ILE A 320 -21.26 28.93 5.57
N THR A 321 -20.61 28.09 4.76
CA THR A 321 -21.14 27.54 3.51
C THR A 321 -22.42 26.73 3.79
N LEU A 322 -22.37 25.78 4.71
CA LEU A 322 -23.52 24.95 5.06
C LEU A 322 -24.71 25.81 5.54
N LYS A 323 -24.48 26.79 6.40
CA LYS A 323 -25.51 27.71 6.89
C LYS A 323 -26.11 28.53 5.74
N SER A 324 -25.32 29.01 4.81
CA SER A 324 -25.80 29.75 3.65
C SER A 324 -26.71 28.92 2.74
N LEU A 325 -26.41 27.62 2.62
CA LEU A 325 -27.20 26.64 1.88
C LEU A 325 -28.41 26.10 2.68
N GLY A 326 -28.54 26.50 3.96
CA GLY A 326 -29.62 26.07 4.84
C GLY A 326 -29.48 24.67 5.43
N ALA A 327 -28.27 24.12 5.43
CA ALA A 327 -27.96 22.79 5.94
C ALA A 327 -27.27 22.87 7.32
N PRO A 328 -27.69 22.05 8.31
CA PRO A 328 -26.99 21.98 9.60
C PRO A 328 -25.70 21.15 9.51
N TYR A 329 -25.62 20.24 8.58
CA TYR A 329 -24.48 19.39 8.22
C TYR A 329 -24.74 18.77 6.84
N GLY A 330 -23.71 18.14 6.25
CA GLY A 330 -23.87 17.42 4.99
C GLY A 330 -22.65 17.57 4.08
N VAL A 331 -22.70 16.87 2.95
CA VAL A 331 -21.69 16.96 1.88
C VAL A 331 -22.23 17.80 0.74
N VAL A 332 -21.53 18.88 0.42
CA VAL A 332 -21.87 19.80 -0.66
C VAL A 332 -21.43 19.19 -2.00
N ILE A 333 -22.37 18.95 -2.89
CA ILE A 333 -22.08 18.50 -4.27
C ILE A 333 -21.51 19.67 -5.05
N GLU A 334 -20.30 19.51 -5.59
CA GLU A 334 -19.68 20.45 -6.52
C GLU A 334 -20.19 20.24 -7.95
N GLY A 335 -20.21 18.95 -8.36
CA GLY A 335 -20.60 18.57 -9.70
C GLY A 335 -21.32 17.23 -9.75
N VAL A 336 -22.03 17.02 -10.86
CA VAL A 336 -22.71 15.76 -11.20
C VAL A 336 -22.23 15.34 -12.58
N GLU A 337 -21.74 14.11 -12.68
CA GLU A 337 -21.21 13.57 -13.93
C GLU A 337 -22.34 13.36 -14.95
N PRO A 338 -22.18 13.83 -16.20
CA PRO A 338 -23.19 13.65 -17.24
C PRO A 338 -23.51 12.16 -17.50
N GLY A 339 -24.80 11.83 -17.64
CA GLY A 339 -25.27 10.45 -17.83
C GLY A 339 -25.28 9.59 -16.59
N SER A 340 -24.78 10.11 -15.47
CA SER A 340 -24.62 9.37 -14.20
C SER A 340 -25.96 9.04 -13.53
N PRO A 341 -25.95 8.08 -12.58
CA PRO A 341 -27.11 7.81 -11.73
C PRO A 341 -27.58 9.02 -10.92
N ALA A 342 -26.68 9.89 -10.48
CA ALA A 342 -27.02 11.11 -9.75
C ALA A 342 -27.77 12.13 -10.63
N GLU A 343 -27.30 12.31 -11.87
CA GLU A 343 -28.02 13.18 -12.83
C GLU A 343 -29.42 12.65 -13.13
N LYS A 344 -29.56 11.33 -13.38
CA LYS A 344 -30.87 10.67 -13.60
C LYS A 344 -31.79 10.78 -12.39
N ALA A 345 -31.23 10.80 -11.17
CA ALA A 345 -31.95 11.03 -9.93
C ALA A 345 -32.27 12.50 -9.68
N GLY A 346 -31.82 13.42 -10.56
CA GLY A 346 -32.08 14.84 -10.49
C GLY A 346 -31.24 15.63 -9.50
N LEU A 347 -30.10 15.07 -9.04
CA LEU A 347 -29.12 15.81 -8.24
C LEU A 347 -28.39 16.86 -9.07
N LYS A 348 -27.91 17.92 -8.44
CA LYS A 348 -27.22 19.05 -9.09
C LYS A 348 -26.08 19.57 -8.21
N GLY A 349 -25.13 20.26 -8.81
CA GLY A 349 -24.16 21.06 -8.07
C GLY A 349 -24.87 22.05 -7.14
N GLY A 350 -24.34 22.23 -5.92
CA GLY A 350 -24.92 23.02 -4.86
C GLY A 350 -25.90 22.29 -3.93
N ASP A 351 -26.29 21.04 -4.23
CA ASP A 351 -27.06 20.21 -3.29
C ASP A 351 -26.21 19.83 -2.09
N VAL A 352 -26.81 19.78 -0.90
CA VAL A 352 -26.13 19.29 0.32
C VAL A 352 -26.75 17.96 0.72
N ILE A 353 -26.03 16.85 0.52
CA ILE A 353 -26.50 15.51 0.92
C ILE A 353 -26.36 15.39 2.44
N THR A 354 -27.48 15.12 3.11
CA THR A 354 -27.57 15.01 4.57
C THR A 354 -27.75 13.58 5.07
N THR A 355 -28.36 12.69 4.25
CA THR A 355 -28.45 11.26 4.59
C THR A 355 -28.29 10.35 3.38
N VAL A 356 -27.74 9.15 3.61
CA VAL A 356 -27.75 8.02 2.68
C VAL A 356 -28.43 6.84 3.36
N ASN A 357 -29.50 6.33 2.77
CA ASN A 357 -30.34 5.25 3.34
C ASN A 357 -30.78 5.52 4.79
N GLY A 358 -31.09 6.80 5.10
CA GLY A 358 -31.49 7.25 6.43
C GLY A 358 -30.35 7.44 7.45
N LYS A 359 -29.11 7.11 7.10
CA LYS A 359 -27.93 7.36 7.95
C LYS A 359 -27.40 8.77 7.71
N PRO A 360 -27.08 9.54 8.76
CA PRO A 360 -26.52 10.88 8.63
C PRO A 360 -25.19 10.87 7.85
N VAL A 361 -25.02 11.86 6.98
CA VAL A 361 -23.81 12.12 6.18
C VAL A 361 -23.20 13.42 6.69
N LYS A 362 -22.08 13.37 7.38
CA LYS A 362 -21.36 14.54 7.92
C LYS A 362 -20.06 14.80 7.17
N THR A 363 -19.46 13.76 6.61
CA THR A 363 -18.18 13.79 5.90
C THR A 363 -18.33 13.16 4.51
N GLY A 364 -17.39 13.42 3.60
CA GLY A 364 -17.35 12.76 2.30
C GLY A 364 -17.31 11.24 2.41
N ASN A 365 -16.63 10.72 3.42
CA ASN A 365 -16.59 9.28 3.68
C ASN A 365 -17.94 8.68 4.08
N ASP A 366 -18.79 9.43 4.81
CA ASP A 366 -20.16 8.97 5.14
C ASP A 366 -21.04 8.86 3.88
N LEU A 367 -20.73 9.65 2.86
CA LEU A 367 -21.40 9.57 1.56
C LEU A 367 -20.82 8.43 0.70
N VAL A 368 -19.49 8.40 0.53
CA VAL A 368 -18.81 7.53 -0.43
C VAL A 368 -18.88 6.05 -0.03
N ASN A 369 -18.60 5.73 1.24
CA ASN A 369 -18.44 4.34 1.65
C ASN A 369 -19.71 3.48 1.52
N PRO A 370 -20.90 3.94 1.97
CA PRO A 370 -22.12 3.16 1.77
C PRO A 370 -22.47 2.92 0.30
N ILE A 371 -22.15 3.90 -0.56
CA ILE A 371 -22.40 3.80 -2.00
C ILE A 371 -21.40 2.88 -2.67
N ALA A 372 -20.11 3.00 -2.32
CA ALA A 372 -19.04 2.17 -2.90
C ALA A 372 -19.19 0.69 -2.56
N GLN A 373 -19.73 0.37 -1.39
CA GLN A 373 -19.99 -1.01 -0.94
C GLN A 373 -21.34 -1.57 -1.42
N ALA A 374 -22.24 -0.72 -1.90
CA ALA A 374 -23.53 -1.17 -2.37
C ALA A 374 -23.41 -1.96 -3.70
N PRO A 375 -24.18 -3.05 -3.87
CA PRO A 375 -24.20 -3.79 -5.12
C PRO A 375 -24.54 -2.88 -6.32
N ILE A 376 -23.84 -3.09 -7.43
CA ILE A 376 -24.17 -2.40 -8.71
C ILE A 376 -25.62 -2.72 -9.10
N GLY A 377 -26.38 -1.71 -9.53
CA GLY A 377 -27.80 -1.81 -9.84
C GLY A 377 -28.73 -1.67 -8.62
N SER A 378 -28.18 -1.67 -7.40
CA SER A 378 -28.99 -1.43 -6.20
C SER A 378 -29.41 0.06 -6.11
N LYS A 379 -30.48 0.34 -5.34
CA LYS A 379 -31.00 1.69 -5.18
C LYS A 379 -30.58 2.25 -3.83
N VAL A 380 -30.04 3.47 -3.81
CA VAL A 380 -29.74 4.23 -2.59
C VAL A 380 -30.67 5.42 -2.48
N LYS A 381 -31.27 5.58 -1.30
CA LYS A 381 -32.13 6.72 -0.96
C LYS A 381 -31.28 7.84 -0.39
N LEU A 382 -31.38 9.04 -0.98
CA LEU A 382 -30.63 10.21 -0.58
C LEU A 382 -31.60 11.27 -0.07
N THR A 383 -31.30 11.88 1.07
CA THR A 383 -31.94 13.12 1.51
C THR A 383 -30.94 14.25 1.32
N PHE A 384 -31.38 15.35 0.74
CA PHE A 384 -30.51 16.49 0.47
C PHE A 384 -31.27 17.81 0.64
N ILE A 385 -30.52 18.90 0.79
CA ILE A 385 -31.05 20.27 0.86
C ILE A 385 -30.72 20.98 -0.43
N ARG A 386 -31.71 21.58 -1.06
CA ARG A 386 -31.61 22.46 -2.22
C ARG A 386 -32.55 23.65 -2.02
N ASP A 387 -32.06 24.87 -2.25
CA ASP A 387 -32.81 26.10 -2.04
C ASP A 387 -33.40 26.21 -0.61
N ARG A 388 -32.66 25.77 0.38
CA ARG A 388 -33.02 25.68 1.80
C ARG A 388 -34.22 24.76 2.09
N ALA A 389 -34.63 23.94 1.13
CA ALA A 389 -35.70 22.96 1.29
C ALA A 389 -35.15 21.54 1.24
N GLN A 390 -35.62 20.69 2.17
CA GLN A 390 -35.28 19.28 2.16
C GLN A 390 -36.01 18.55 1.02
N LYS A 391 -35.24 17.74 0.29
CA LYS A 391 -35.73 16.93 -0.85
C LYS A 391 -35.18 15.50 -0.70
N GLU A 392 -35.79 14.57 -1.43
CA GLU A 392 -35.36 13.19 -1.51
C GLU A 392 -35.14 12.79 -2.97
N ALA A 393 -34.17 11.92 -3.18
CA ALA A 393 -33.93 11.29 -4.48
C ALA A 393 -33.55 9.83 -4.25
N THR A 394 -33.77 9.02 -5.28
CA THR A 394 -33.28 7.63 -5.31
C THR A 394 -32.38 7.48 -6.52
N ALA A 395 -31.12 7.14 -6.28
CA ALA A 395 -30.15 6.88 -7.33
C ALA A 395 -29.86 5.38 -7.43
N GLU A 396 -29.69 4.87 -8.65
CA GLU A 396 -29.21 3.52 -8.90
C GLU A 396 -27.68 3.52 -8.83
N VAL A 397 -27.09 2.56 -8.12
CA VAL A 397 -25.64 2.47 -7.97
C VAL A 397 -25.02 1.95 -9.27
N GLY A 398 -24.21 2.77 -9.92
CA GLY A 398 -23.44 2.40 -11.10
C GLY A 398 -22.04 1.90 -10.76
N ASP A 399 -21.40 1.21 -11.70
CA ASP A 399 -19.97 0.89 -11.59
C ASP A 399 -19.15 2.17 -11.70
N ARG A 400 -18.29 2.46 -10.70
CA ARG A 400 -17.49 3.69 -10.62
C ARG A 400 -16.65 3.92 -11.89
N THR A 401 -16.09 2.86 -12.47
CA THR A 401 -15.24 2.96 -13.67
C THR A 401 -16.04 3.39 -14.90
N ARG A 402 -17.33 3.04 -14.96
CA ARG A 402 -18.23 3.48 -16.03
C ARG A 402 -18.83 4.86 -15.77
N VAL A 403 -19.03 5.19 -14.50
CA VAL A 403 -19.59 6.49 -14.09
C VAL A 403 -18.56 7.60 -14.26
N PHE A 404 -17.29 7.32 -14.05
CA PHE A 404 -16.17 8.25 -14.23
C PHE A 404 -15.14 7.73 -15.23
N PRO A 405 -15.45 7.70 -16.53
CA PRO A 405 -14.56 7.12 -17.55
C PRO A 405 -13.21 7.85 -17.67
N ASN A 406 -13.17 9.15 -17.37
CA ASN A 406 -11.95 9.96 -17.46
C ASN A 406 -11.02 9.84 -16.23
N THR A 407 -11.52 9.32 -15.11
CA THR A 407 -10.70 8.98 -13.94
C THR A 407 -10.16 7.55 -14.00
N ALA A 408 -10.73 6.70 -14.87
CA ALA A 408 -10.24 5.34 -15.11
C ALA A 408 -8.82 5.33 -15.74
N GLY A 409 -8.42 6.40 -16.43
CA GLY A 409 -7.07 6.58 -16.98
C GLY A 409 -6.01 7.02 -15.95
N ARG A 410 -6.40 7.30 -14.68
CA ARG A 410 -5.52 7.48 -13.52
C ARG A 410 -5.60 6.32 -12.53
N LEU A 411 -6.55 5.42 -12.71
CA LEU A 411 -6.77 4.22 -11.91
C LEU A 411 -6.55 3.00 -12.82
N GLY A 412 -5.28 2.73 -13.18
CA GLY A 412 -4.88 1.59 -14.00
C GLY A 412 -5.71 1.41 -15.28
N ASP A 413 -5.09 1.53 -16.42
CA ASP A 413 -5.69 1.21 -17.71
C ASP A 413 -6.53 -0.06 -17.60
N GLN A 414 -7.86 0.07 -17.59
CA GLN A 414 -8.70 -1.07 -17.97
C GLN A 414 -8.50 -1.26 -19.47
N PRO A 415 -8.13 -2.46 -19.91
CA PRO A 415 -8.25 -2.78 -21.32
C PRO A 415 -9.72 -2.59 -21.69
N GLY A 416 -10.04 -1.57 -22.50
CA GLY A 416 -11.23 -1.62 -23.32
C GLY A 416 -11.17 -2.95 -24.05
N GLU A 417 -12.30 -3.67 -24.25
CA GLU A 417 -12.36 -5.03 -24.81
C GLU A 417 -11.10 -5.39 -25.59
N THR A 418 -10.10 -5.92 -24.86
CA THR A 418 -8.82 -6.35 -25.40
C THR A 418 -9.09 -7.62 -26.15
N ALA A 419 -9.12 -7.48 -27.42
CA ALA A 419 -9.20 -8.60 -28.33
C ALA A 419 -7.82 -9.28 -28.33
N ALA A 420 -7.82 -10.51 -27.85
CA ALA A 420 -6.78 -11.53 -28.01
C ALA A 420 -5.47 -11.30 -27.24
N THR A 421 -5.36 -11.96 -26.10
CA THR A 421 -4.13 -12.29 -25.38
C THR A 421 -3.57 -13.58 -25.96
N GLU A 422 -2.87 -13.52 -27.09
CA GLU A 422 -2.17 -14.68 -27.61
C GLU A 422 -0.68 -14.34 -27.65
N PHE A 423 0.16 -15.22 -27.14
CA PHE A 423 1.61 -15.05 -27.02
C PHE A 423 2.06 -13.92 -26.07
N GLY A 424 1.14 -13.39 -25.21
CA GLY A 424 1.41 -12.24 -24.36
C GLY A 424 1.30 -10.88 -25.09
N LEU A 425 0.61 -10.84 -26.25
CA LEU A 425 0.31 -9.61 -26.99
C LEU A 425 -1.12 -9.15 -26.76
N HIS A 426 -1.29 -7.94 -26.27
CA HIS A 426 -2.55 -7.24 -26.31
C HIS A 426 -2.61 -6.36 -27.56
N VAL A 427 -3.55 -6.63 -28.44
CA VAL A 427 -3.69 -5.91 -29.71
C VAL A 427 -5.06 -5.26 -29.87
N GLU A 428 -5.09 -4.12 -30.53
CA GLU A 428 -6.29 -3.36 -30.81
C GLU A 428 -6.34 -2.94 -32.29
N GLU A 429 -7.55 -2.59 -32.77
CA GLU A 429 -7.69 -2.04 -34.11
C GLU A 429 -6.92 -0.74 -34.28
N LEU A 430 -6.12 -0.65 -35.35
CA LEU A 430 -5.46 0.58 -35.73
C LEU A 430 -6.46 1.50 -36.46
N THR A 431 -7.30 2.19 -35.67
CA THR A 431 -8.21 3.20 -36.23
C THR A 431 -7.42 4.44 -36.70
N PRO A 432 -7.97 5.27 -37.63
CA PRO A 432 -7.28 6.49 -38.08
C PRO A 432 -6.86 7.41 -36.92
N ASP A 433 -7.73 7.58 -35.88
CA ASP A 433 -7.45 8.41 -34.70
C ASP A 433 -6.31 7.83 -33.85
N ARG A 434 -6.25 6.50 -33.72
CA ARG A 434 -5.15 5.82 -33.02
C ARG A 434 -3.87 5.90 -33.82
N GLY A 435 -3.92 5.70 -35.14
CA GLY A 435 -2.80 5.86 -36.04
C GLY A 435 -2.17 7.26 -35.93
N HIS A 436 -3.00 8.31 -35.87
CA HIS A 436 -2.53 9.67 -35.64
C HIS A 436 -1.82 9.83 -34.28
N ARG A 437 -2.40 9.28 -33.20
CA ARG A 437 -1.81 9.38 -31.85
C ARG A 437 -0.47 8.67 -31.71
N VAL A 438 -0.30 7.52 -32.38
CA VAL A 438 0.96 6.76 -32.34
C VAL A 438 1.91 7.10 -33.49
N GLY A 439 1.54 8.04 -34.38
CA GLY A 439 2.34 8.45 -35.52
C GLY A 439 2.48 7.37 -36.60
N MET A 440 1.44 6.56 -36.79
CA MET A 440 1.32 5.49 -37.79
C MET A 440 0.20 5.80 -38.80
N GLU A 441 0.08 7.07 -39.20
CA GLU A 441 -0.93 7.51 -40.15
C GLU A 441 -0.84 6.76 -41.48
N GLY A 442 -1.99 6.31 -42.00
CA GLY A 442 -2.07 5.58 -43.26
C GLY A 442 -1.55 4.15 -43.24
N GLN A 443 -1.02 3.68 -42.14
CA GLN A 443 -0.59 2.28 -41.98
C GLN A 443 -1.79 1.36 -41.73
N LYS A 444 -1.65 0.10 -42.13
CA LYS A 444 -2.65 -0.96 -41.87
C LYS A 444 -2.03 -2.01 -40.96
N GLY A 445 -2.82 -2.54 -40.02
CA GLY A 445 -2.39 -3.54 -39.08
C GLY A 445 -3.18 -3.51 -37.78
N VAL A 446 -2.70 -4.22 -36.78
CA VAL A 446 -3.17 -4.17 -35.41
C VAL A 446 -2.13 -3.51 -34.53
N LEU A 447 -2.59 -2.63 -33.65
CA LEU A 447 -1.72 -1.90 -32.72
C LEU A 447 -1.47 -2.76 -31.48
N VAL A 448 -0.20 -2.96 -31.13
CA VAL A 448 0.20 -3.57 -29.87
C VAL A 448 0.05 -2.52 -28.76
N THR A 449 -0.88 -2.75 -27.84
CA THR A 449 -1.15 -1.84 -26.72
C THR A 449 -0.37 -2.23 -25.48
N GLU A 450 -0.06 -3.53 -25.34
CA GLU A 450 0.70 -4.06 -24.22
C GLU A 450 1.42 -5.35 -24.63
N VAL A 451 2.58 -5.60 -24.02
CA VAL A 451 3.34 -6.86 -24.13
C VAL A 451 3.52 -7.41 -22.73
N GLU A 452 3.04 -8.62 -22.49
CA GLU A 452 3.19 -9.28 -21.20
C GLU A 452 4.68 -9.60 -20.94
N PRO A 453 5.22 -9.17 -19.79
CA PRO A 453 6.61 -9.44 -19.46
C PRO A 453 6.92 -10.94 -19.38
N ALA A 454 8.09 -11.33 -19.85
CA ALA A 454 8.53 -12.73 -19.92
C ALA A 454 7.60 -13.64 -20.75
N SER A 455 6.80 -13.07 -21.64
CA SER A 455 6.00 -13.77 -22.64
C SER A 455 6.84 -14.10 -23.88
N PHE A 456 6.28 -14.94 -24.77
CA PHE A 456 6.90 -15.20 -26.06
C PHE A 456 7.07 -13.93 -26.89
N ALA A 457 6.14 -13.00 -26.83
CA ALA A 457 6.25 -11.71 -27.52
C ALA A 457 7.36 -10.83 -26.94
N ASP A 458 7.54 -10.83 -25.63
CA ASP A 458 8.64 -10.12 -24.96
C ASP A 458 10.00 -10.69 -25.38
N ASP A 459 10.13 -12.03 -25.43
CA ASP A 459 11.33 -12.72 -25.89
C ASP A 459 11.67 -12.39 -27.36
N LEU A 460 10.64 -12.15 -28.19
CA LEU A 460 10.82 -11.72 -29.59
C LEU A 460 11.15 -10.23 -29.73
N GLY A 461 11.03 -9.44 -28.67
CA GLY A 461 11.33 -8.02 -28.68
C GLY A 461 10.20 -7.12 -29.20
N PHE A 462 8.93 -7.53 -29.06
CA PHE A 462 7.79 -6.64 -29.29
C PHE A 462 7.80 -5.47 -28.29
N GLY A 463 7.28 -4.34 -28.71
CA GLY A 463 7.12 -3.17 -27.88
C GLY A 463 5.72 -2.56 -27.99
N ARG A 464 5.29 -1.88 -26.91
CA ARG A 464 4.05 -1.08 -26.96
C ARG A 464 4.16 -0.02 -28.07
N GLY A 465 3.12 0.10 -28.89
CA GLY A 465 3.08 1.02 -30.02
C GLY A 465 3.52 0.39 -31.34
N ASP A 466 3.95 -0.86 -31.34
CA ASP A 466 4.21 -1.62 -32.56
C ASP A 466 2.91 -1.88 -33.32
N VAL A 467 2.99 -1.94 -34.64
CA VAL A 467 1.88 -2.30 -35.52
C VAL A 467 2.23 -3.58 -36.26
N ILE A 468 1.47 -4.66 -36.00
CA ILE A 468 1.64 -5.92 -36.70
C ILE A 468 0.92 -5.84 -38.03
N SER A 469 1.66 -5.95 -39.15
CA SER A 469 1.13 -5.83 -40.50
C SER A 469 1.00 -7.17 -41.23
N THR A 470 1.87 -8.17 -40.91
CA THR A 470 1.73 -9.54 -41.42
C THR A 470 2.21 -10.58 -40.40
N ILE A 471 1.65 -11.78 -40.48
CA ILE A 471 2.09 -12.98 -39.74
C ILE A 471 2.32 -14.08 -40.76
N ASN A 472 3.54 -14.64 -40.80
CA ASN A 472 3.97 -15.65 -41.81
C ASN A 472 3.58 -15.27 -43.26
N GLY A 473 3.65 -13.95 -43.59
CA GLY A 473 3.33 -13.43 -44.93
C GLY A 473 1.82 -13.17 -45.17
N GLU A 474 0.91 -13.62 -44.25
CA GLU A 474 -0.49 -13.28 -44.32
C GLU A 474 -0.72 -11.86 -43.81
N THR A 475 -1.45 -11.05 -44.57
CA THR A 475 -1.74 -9.66 -44.20
C THR A 475 -2.71 -9.62 -43.02
N VAL A 476 -2.38 -8.79 -42.02
CA VAL A 476 -3.20 -8.50 -40.85
C VAL A 476 -3.68 -7.05 -40.99
N SER A 477 -4.97 -6.83 -41.16
CA SER A 477 -5.58 -5.50 -41.29
C SER A 477 -6.56 -5.20 -40.16
N SER A 478 -6.95 -6.21 -39.40
CA SER A 478 -7.92 -6.13 -38.32
C SER A 478 -7.56 -7.11 -37.19
N VAL A 479 -8.14 -6.92 -36.02
CA VAL A 479 -8.02 -7.87 -34.89
C VAL A 479 -8.57 -9.25 -35.28
N ALA A 480 -9.60 -9.30 -36.12
CA ALA A 480 -10.13 -10.56 -36.63
C ALA A 480 -9.11 -11.29 -37.52
N ASP A 481 -8.38 -10.57 -38.40
CA ASP A 481 -7.30 -11.17 -39.21
C ASP A 481 -6.16 -11.68 -38.32
N TYR A 482 -5.79 -10.91 -37.30
CA TYR A 482 -4.77 -11.30 -36.32
C TYR A 482 -5.14 -12.63 -35.65
N ARG A 483 -6.34 -12.73 -35.08
CA ARG A 483 -6.83 -13.97 -34.46
C ARG A 483 -6.82 -15.15 -35.40
N LYS A 484 -7.28 -14.93 -36.64
CA LYS A 484 -7.32 -15.98 -37.65
C LYS A 484 -5.91 -16.45 -38.06
N ALA A 485 -4.96 -15.55 -38.13
CA ALA A 485 -3.57 -15.88 -38.46
C ALA A 485 -2.90 -16.63 -37.31
N VAL A 486 -3.09 -16.17 -36.06
CA VAL A 486 -2.50 -16.81 -34.86
C VAL A 486 -3.12 -18.19 -34.62
N ALA A 487 -4.42 -18.37 -34.80
CA ALA A 487 -5.09 -19.66 -34.66
C ALA A 487 -4.58 -20.77 -35.62
N LYS A 488 -3.86 -20.41 -36.67
CA LYS A 488 -3.23 -21.35 -37.60
C LYS A 488 -1.86 -21.83 -37.15
N LEU A 489 -1.22 -21.11 -36.22
CA LEU A 489 0.14 -21.42 -35.77
C LEU A 489 0.10 -22.67 -34.87
N LYS A 490 1.03 -23.59 -35.13
CA LYS A 490 1.15 -24.82 -34.34
C LYS A 490 2.41 -24.77 -33.49
N HIS A 491 2.33 -25.42 -32.35
CA HIS A 491 3.46 -25.58 -31.45
C HIS A 491 4.71 -26.10 -32.17
N GLY A 492 5.86 -25.45 -31.90
CA GLY A 492 7.15 -25.79 -32.49
C GLY A 492 7.36 -25.30 -33.93
N GLU A 493 6.35 -24.72 -34.57
CA GLU A 493 6.49 -24.08 -35.89
C GLU A 493 7.20 -22.72 -35.79
N ASP A 494 7.91 -22.37 -36.87
CA ASP A 494 8.52 -21.06 -36.99
C ASP A 494 7.44 -20.01 -37.30
N VAL A 495 7.45 -18.88 -36.58
CA VAL A 495 6.57 -17.75 -36.83
C VAL A 495 7.40 -16.50 -37.11
N VAL A 496 6.94 -15.70 -38.09
CA VAL A 496 7.56 -14.43 -38.46
C VAL A 496 6.49 -13.35 -38.49
N PHE A 497 6.66 -12.33 -37.65
CA PHE A 497 5.83 -11.14 -37.60
C PHE A 497 6.53 -10.01 -38.34
N LYS A 498 5.84 -9.36 -39.27
CA LYS A 498 6.29 -8.08 -39.82
C LYS A 498 5.66 -6.97 -39.03
N VAL A 499 6.49 -6.20 -38.36
CA VAL A 499 6.13 -5.17 -37.39
C VAL A 499 6.59 -3.81 -37.89
N LEU A 500 5.74 -2.82 -37.77
CA LEU A 500 6.09 -1.42 -37.99
C LEU A 500 6.29 -0.77 -36.62
N ARG A 501 7.46 -0.18 -36.41
CA ARG A 501 7.84 0.50 -35.16
C ARG A 501 8.25 1.92 -35.43
N ARG A 502 7.71 2.87 -34.70
CA ARG A 502 8.12 4.27 -34.76
C ARG A 502 9.43 4.47 -34.01
N GLN A 503 10.44 5.01 -34.69
CA GLN A 503 11.75 5.31 -34.09
C GLN A 503 11.84 6.77 -33.61
N ASP A 504 11.41 7.72 -34.46
CA ASP A 504 11.39 9.17 -34.21
C ASP A 504 10.15 9.82 -34.84
N SER A 505 10.00 11.14 -34.74
CA SER A 505 8.84 11.89 -35.26
C SER A 505 8.49 11.58 -36.74
N ASP A 506 9.46 11.16 -37.57
CA ASP A 506 9.27 10.99 -39.03
C ASP A 506 9.74 9.63 -39.59
N ARG A 507 10.21 8.69 -38.75
CA ARG A 507 10.70 7.40 -39.21
C ARG A 507 9.93 6.23 -38.64
N VAL A 508 9.35 5.43 -39.55
CA VAL A 508 8.76 4.11 -39.24
C VAL A 508 9.74 3.04 -39.74
N LEU A 509 10.18 2.19 -38.81
CA LEU A 509 11.02 1.03 -39.14
C LEU A 509 10.14 -0.17 -39.44
N THR A 510 10.57 -0.99 -40.40
CA THR A 510 10.02 -2.33 -40.59
C THR A 510 10.93 -3.34 -39.91
N LEU A 511 10.40 -4.05 -38.95
CA LEU A 511 11.09 -5.11 -38.21
C LEU A 511 10.48 -6.47 -38.58
N TYR A 512 11.32 -7.51 -38.54
CA TYR A 512 10.86 -8.89 -38.65
C TYR A 512 11.23 -9.59 -37.33
N LEU A 513 10.22 -9.84 -36.51
CA LEU A 513 10.37 -10.56 -35.25
C LEU A 513 10.01 -12.01 -35.48
N SER A 514 10.92 -12.94 -35.14
CA SER A 514 10.71 -14.35 -35.44
C SER A 514 11.13 -15.26 -34.30
N GLY A 515 10.44 -16.40 -34.17
CA GLY A 515 10.75 -17.40 -33.17
C GLY A 515 9.98 -18.71 -33.41
N LYS A 516 10.12 -19.64 -32.46
CA LYS A 516 9.33 -20.88 -32.46
C LYS A 516 8.17 -20.74 -31.52
N VAL A 517 6.97 -21.06 -32.01
CA VAL A 517 5.73 -21.06 -31.21
C VAL A 517 5.92 -21.94 -29.97
N PRO A 518 5.74 -21.42 -28.74
CA PRO A 518 5.97 -22.17 -27.51
C PRO A 518 4.97 -23.31 -27.30
N ALA A 519 5.33 -24.27 -26.43
CA ALA A 519 4.56 -25.49 -26.19
C ALA A 519 3.21 -25.29 -25.53
N ASP A 520 3.02 -24.20 -24.77
CA ASP A 520 1.83 -23.90 -23.98
C ASP A 520 1.37 -22.45 -24.21
N THR A 521 0.35 -22.28 -25.04
CA THR A 521 -0.40 -21.04 -25.14
C THR A 521 -1.91 -21.24 -24.95
N GLN A 522 -2.31 -22.35 -24.31
CA GLN A 522 -3.69 -22.57 -23.88
C GLN A 522 -3.71 -22.85 -22.37
N GLN A 523 -3.77 -21.79 -21.57
CA GLN A 523 -4.53 -21.77 -20.31
C GLN A 523 -4.87 -20.32 -19.92
#